data_e3578e20a3d0b0a4ea91f4350d6378c6
#
_entry.id   e3578e20a3d0b0a4ea91f4350d6378c6
#
_cell.length_a   1.000
_cell.length_b   1.000
_cell.length_c   1.000
_cell.angle_alpha   90.00
_cell.angle_beta   90.00
_cell.angle_gamma   90.00
#
_symmetry.space_group_name_H-M   'P 1'
#
loop_
_entity.id
_entity.type
_entity.pdbx_description
1 polymer ?
#
loop_
_entity_poly.entity_id
_entity_poly.type
_entity_poly.pdbx_seq_one_letter_code
_entity_poly.pdbx_strand_id
1 'polypeptide(L)'
;MSKPLIVYWSSNSGGTMRVAEALNTNTVELAGYDGVSPYVLMCPTYDQPRGGFTPKPVQTFLDKHAANMIGVLPTGNLNFQEYYCQAGKDISKEYGVPIVYRIDIMGSEDDYRTIDAGMTQHWQTLLDMRGLT
;
A
#
# COMPACT_ATOMS: atom_id res chain seq x y z
N MET A 1 -17.27 5.73 12.47
CA MET A 1 -16.65 6.08 11.18
C MET A 1 -15.20 5.68 11.16
N SER A 2 -14.77 5.02 10.11
CA SER A 2 -13.37 4.64 9.99
C SER A 2 -12.51 5.84 9.63
N LYS A 3 -11.26 5.81 10.08
CA LYS A 3 -10.27 6.84 9.76
C LYS A 3 -9.28 6.30 8.72
N PRO A 4 -8.68 7.17 7.91
CA PRO A 4 -7.64 6.74 6.97
C PRO A 4 -6.57 5.91 7.66
N LEU A 5 -6.28 4.74 7.09
CA LEU A 5 -5.30 3.80 7.62
C LEU A 5 -4.49 3.20 6.49
N ILE A 6 -3.19 3.19 6.66
CA ILE A 6 -2.26 2.51 5.75
C ILE A 6 -1.66 1.33 6.50
N VAL A 7 -1.82 0.14 5.96
CA VAL A 7 -1.15 -1.06 6.45
C VAL A 7 0.03 -1.33 5.52
N TYR A 8 1.22 -1.54 6.08
CA TYR A 8 2.42 -1.67 5.27
C TYR A 8 3.28 -2.85 5.67
N TRP A 9 4.10 -3.28 4.72
CA TRP A 9 5.19 -4.22 4.95
C TRP A 9 6.47 -3.61 4.37
N SER A 10 7.57 -3.77 5.09
CA SER A 10 8.85 -3.26 4.65
C SER A 10 9.91 -4.36 4.72
N SER A 11 10.79 -4.37 3.73
CA SER A 11 11.94 -5.25 3.73
C SER A 11 12.97 -4.81 4.78
N ASN A 12 14.01 -5.61 4.96
CA ASN A 12 15.10 -5.30 5.89
C ASN A 12 15.80 -3.98 5.56
N SER A 13 15.78 -3.55 4.30
CA SER A 13 16.33 -2.25 3.90
C SER A 13 15.55 -1.07 4.45
N GLY A 14 14.28 -1.26 4.85
CA GLY A 14 13.49 -0.23 5.49
C GLY A 14 12.94 0.86 4.59
N GLY A 15 12.97 0.68 3.25
CA GLY A 15 12.51 1.71 2.34
C GLY A 15 11.06 2.08 2.52
N THR A 16 10.16 1.08 2.56
CA THR A 16 8.74 1.31 2.77
C THR A 16 8.46 1.85 4.17
N MET A 17 9.18 1.37 5.18
CA MET A 17 9.05 1.87 6.54
C MET A 17 9.40 3.35 6.64
N ARG A 18 10.45 3.80 5.93
CA ARG A 18 10.80 5.22 5.91
C ARG A 18 9.68 6.08 5.34
N VAL A 19 9.02 5.60 4.28
CA VAL A 19 7.85 6.30 3.73
C VAL A 19 6.74 6.34 4.77
N ALA A 20 6.43 5.21 5.41
CA ALA A 20 5.38 5.15 6.43
C ALA A 20 5.64 6.13 7.57
N GLU A 21 6.88 6.22 8.04
CA GLU A 21 7.26 7.13 9.14
C GLU A 21 7.16 8.60 8.75
N ALA A 22 7.31 8.91 7.46
CA ALA A 22 7.22 10.28 6.97
C ALA A 22 5.80 10.78 6.79
N LEU A 23 4.81 9.88 6.79
CA LEU A 23 3.41 10.23 6.59
C LEU A 23 2.75 10.63 7.91
N ASN A 24 1.77 11.55 7.83
CA ASN A 24 0.91 11.90 8.98
C ASN A 24 -0.30 10.96 9.09
N THR A 25 -0.68 10.30 8.01
CA THR A 25 -1.74 9.29 8.03
C THR A 25 -1.35 8.15 8.98
N ASN A 26 -2.33 7.59 9.68
CA ASN A 26 -2.06 6.45 10.55
C ASN A 26 -1.52 5.27 9.74
N THR A 27 -0.41 4.70 10.20
CA THR A 27 0.23 3.55 9.56
C THR A 27 0.44 2.45 10.59
N VAL A 28 0.35 1.20 10.14
CA VAL A 28 0.61 0.02 10.97
C VAL A 28 1.22 -1.08 10.11
N GLU A 29 2.15 -1.83 10.67
CA GLU A 29 2.71 -2.99 9.97
C GLU A 29 1.67 -4.11 9.87
N LEU A 30 1.88 -5.04 8.94
CA LEU A 30 0.99 -6.20 8.75
C LEU A 30 0.70 -6.91 10.08
N ALA A 31 1.73 -7.12 10.90
CA ALA A 31 1.61 -7.85 12.15
C ALA A 31 0.75 -7.11 13.19
N GLY A 32 0.63 -5.80 13.08
CA GLY A 32 -0.16 -4.98 14.00
C GLY A 32 -1.57 -4.69 13.54
N TYR A 33 -1.97 -5.18 12.38
CA TYR A 33 -3.30 -4.93 11.84
C TYR A 33 -4.38 -5.61 12.69
N ASP A 34 -5.49 -4.88 12.94
CA ASP A 34 -6.56 -5.35 13.81
C ASP A 34 -7.49 -6.41 13.18
N GLY A 35 -7.37 -6.66 11.90
CA GLY A 35 -8.18 -7.65 11.19
C GLY A 35 -9.57 -7.18 10.78
N VAL A 36 -9.97 -5.96 11.10
CA VAL A 36 -11.35 -5.48 10.85
C VAL A 36 -11.41 -4.12 10.15
N SER A 37 -10.43 -3.26 10.32
CA SER A 37 -10.46 -1.89 9.77
C SER A 37 -10.22 -1.88 8.27
N PRO A 38 -10.97 -1.09 7.49
CA PRO A 38 -10.60 -0.83 6.09
C PRO A 38 -9.21 -0.19 6.00
N TYR A 39 -8.46 -0.54 4.97
CA TYR A 39 -7.09 -0.05 4.85
C TYR A 39 -6.65 0.09 3.39
N VAL A 40 -5.65 0.95 3.18
CA VAL A 40 -4.86 0.98 1.95
C VAL A 40 -3.56 0.23 2.23
N LEU A 41 -3.20 -0.68 1.35
CA LEU A 41 -1.97 -1.46 1.50
C LEU A 41 -0.80 -0.73 0.86
N MET A 42 0.29 -0.57 1.61
CA MET A 42 1.54 -0.03 1.08
C MET A 42 2.60 -1.12 1.11
N CYS A 43 3.16 -1.45 -0.04
CA CYS A 43 4.18 -2.50 -0.13
C CYS A 43 5.15 -2.26 -1.26
N PRO A 44 6.39 -2.77 -1.13
CA PRO A 44 7.37 -2.69 -2.20
C PRO A 44 7.16 -3.76 -3.25
N THR A 45 7.83 -3.62 -4.37
CA THR A 45 7.96 -4.64 -5.40
C THR A 45 9.23 -5.43 -5.15
N TYR A 46 9.10 -6.76 -5.12
CA TYR A 46 10.26 -7.65 -5.08
C TYR A 46 10.51 -8.20 -6.48
N ASP A 47 11.76 -8.15 -6.91
CA ASP A 47 12.20 -8.83 -8.12
C ASP A 47 12.51 -10.27 -7.75
N GLN A 48 11.59 -11.17 -8.07
CA GLN A 48 11.77 -12.60 -7.77
C GLN A 48 11.97 -13.37 -9.08
N PRO A 49 13.05 -14.13 -9.20
CA PRO A 49 13.37 -14.84 -10.44
C PRO A 49 12.32 -15.84 -10.91
N ARG A 50 11.38 -16.25 -10.06
CA ARG A 50 10.39 -17.28 -10.36
C ARG A 50 8.96 -16.80 -10.36
N GLY A 51 8.75 -15.56 -10.73
CA GLY A 51 7.40 -15.03 -10.87
C GLY A 51 6.82 -14.45 -9.61
N GLY A 52 6.08 -13.38 -9.81
CA GLY A 52 5.48 -12.62 -8.74
C GLY A 52 6.41 -11.55 -8.20
N PHE A 53 5.87 -10.36 -8.08
CA PHE A 53 6.60 -9.21 -7.56
C PHE A 53 6.13 -8.86 -6.15
N THR A 54 5.06 -9.51 -5.69
CA THR A 54 4.50 -9.27 -4.36
C THR A 54 5.32 -10.04 -3.33
N PRO A 55 5.81 -9.37 -2.28
CA PRO A 55 6.52 -10.07 -1.21
C PRO A 55 5.64 -11.14 -0.57
N LYS A 56 6.23 -12.27 -0.22
CA LYS A 56 5.48 -13.39 0.34
C LYS A 56 4.71 -13.04 1.61
N PRO A 57 5.25 -12.28 2.57
CA PRO A 57 4.48 -11.89 3.75
C PRO A 57 3.22 -11.10 3.39
N VAL A 58 3.29 -10.26 2.34
CA VAL A 58 2.14 -9.49 1.87
C VAL A 58 1.12 -10.45 1.25
N GLN A 59 1.55 -11.41 0.45
CA GLN A 59 0.65 -12.40 -0.15
C GLN A 59 -0.10 -13.18 0.92
N THR A 60 0.60 -13.65 1.94
CA THR A 60 0.00 -14.38 3.07
C THR A 60 -1.02 -13.52 3.81
N PHE A 61 -0.68 -12.24 4.03
CA PHE A 61 -1.59 -11.30 4.66
C PHE A 61 -2.87 -11.11 3.83
N LEU A 62 -2.74 -10.93 2.52
CA LEU A 62 -3.88 -10.72 1.64
C LEU A 62 -4.78 -11.94 1.55
N ASP A 63 -4.24 -13.13 1.66
CA ASP A 63 -5.04 -14.35 1.69
C ASP A 63 -6.08 -14.33 2.81
N LYS A 64 -5.81 -13.60 3.89
CA LYS A 64 -6.70 -13.50 5.04
C LYS A 64 -7.50 -12.20 5.11
N HIS A 65 -6.92 -11.09 4.64
CA HIS A 65 -7.43 -9.76 4.95
C HIS A 65 -7.77 -8.90 3.72
N ALA A 66 -7.75 -9.46 2.52
CA ALA A 66 -8.00 -8.67 1.31
C ALA A 66 -9.40 -8.04 1.27
N ALA A 67 -10.38 -8.62 1.97
CA ALA A 67 -11.76 -8.11 1.95
C ALA A 67 -11.88 -6.67 2.47
N ASN A 68 -10.98 -6.27 3.37
CA ASN A 68 -10.98 -4.92 3.94
C ASN A 68 -10.03 -3.95 3.23
N MET A 69 -9.30 -4.42 2.22
CA MET A 69 -8.40 -3.57 1.45
C MET A 69 -9.21 -2.70 0.48
N ILE A 70 -9.01 -1.39 0.54
CA ILE A 70 -9.76 -0.45 -0.30
C ILE A 70 -8.90 0.23 -1.34
N GLY A 71 -7.60 0.00 -1.32
CA GLY A 71 -6.68 0.54 -2.31
C GLY A 71 -5.29 0.02 -2.06
N VAL A 72 -4.39 0.29 -2.99
CA VAL A 72 -2.99 -0.06 -2.86
C VAL A 72 -2.11 1.15 -3.17
N LEU A 73 -1.07 1.33 -2.38
CA LEU A 73 -0.09 2.41 -2.51
C LEU A 73 1.28 1.76 -2.69
N PRO A 74 1.65 1.46 -3.94
CA PRO A 74 2.92 0.78 -4.18
C PRO A 74 4.10 1.68 -3.87
N THR A 75 5.11 1.10 -3.21
CA THR A 75 6.43 1.72 -3.14
C THR A 75 7.35 0.96 -4.10
N GLY A 76 8.35 1.63 -4.61
CA GLY A 76 9.26 1.00 -5.54
C GLY A 76 10.54 1.77 -5.69
N ASN A 77 11.44 1.24 -6.51
CA ASN A 77 12.68 1.88 -6.86
C ASN A 77 12.63 2.21 -8.36
N LEU A 78 12.74 3.48 -8.70
CA LEU A 78 12.71 3.93 -10.10
C LEU A 78 13.81 3.28 -10.94
N ASN A 79 14.89 2.81 -10.30
CA ASN A 79 15.94 2.10 -11.01
C ASN A 79 15.49 0.76 -11.60
N PHE A 80 14.35 0.23 -11.17
CA PHE A 80 13.79 -1.00 -11.73
C PHE A 80 13.00 -0.77 -13.03
N GLN A 81 12.87 0.47 -13.48
CA GLN A 81 12.24 0.84 -14.75
C GLN A 81 10.84 0.22 -14.93
N GLU A 82 10.70 -0.71 -15.90
CA GLU A 82 9.39 -1.30 -16.24
C GLU A 82 8.75 -2.07 -15.08
N TYR A 83 9.52 -2.50 -14.10
CA TYR A 83 8.99 -3.21 -12.92
C TYR A 83 8.70 -2.28 -11.75
N TYR A 84 8.85 -0.97 -11.95
CA TYR A 84 8.54 0.01 -10.92
C TYR A 84 7.09 -0.16 -10.45
N CYS A 85 6.93 -0.42 -9.15
CA CYS A 85 5.63 -0.61 -8.51
C CYS A 85 4.81 -1.77 -9.08
N GLN A 86 5.45 -2.78 -9.68
CA GLN A 86 4.75 -3.91 -10.31
C GLN A 86 3.90 -4.69 -9.33
N ALA A 87 4.35 -4.89 -8.08
CA ALA A 87 3.55 -5.58 -7.05
C ALA A 87 2.19 -4.90 -6.85
N GLY A 88 2.18 -3.57 -6.80
CA GLY A 88 0.94 -2.82 -6.66
C GLY A 88 0.01 -3.00 -7.85
N LYS A 89 0.55 -3.05 -9.07
CA LYS A 89 -0.24 -3.31 -10.27
C LYS A 89 -0.89 -4.69 -10.21
N ASP A 90 -0.13 -5.70 -9.79
CA ASP A 90 -0.61 -7.06 -9.67
C ASP A 90 -1.73 -7.17 -8.63
N ILE A 91 -1.54 -6.55 -7.47
CA ILE A 91 -2.53 -6.53 -6.40
C ILE A 91 -3.80 -5.79 -6.84
N SER A 92 -3.65 -4.64 -7.48
CA SER A 92 -4.78 -3.87 -7.97
C SER A 92 -5.63 -4.70 -8.94
N LYS A 93 -4.98 -5.41 -9.85
CA LYS A 93 -5.67 -6.25 -10.83
C LYS A 93 -6.34 -7.46 -10.19
N GLU A 94 -5.64 -8.15 -9.29
CA GLU A 94 -6.13 -9.38 -8.67
C GLU A 94 -7.32 -9.12 -7.75
N TYR A 95 -7.27 -8.06 -6.96
CA TYR A 95 -8.29 -7.78 -5.95
C TYR A 95 -9.29 -6.69 -6.34
N GLY A 96 -9.11 -6.07 -7.51
CA GLY A 96 -10.04 -5.05 -7.99
C GLY A 96 -10.04 -3.77 -7.19
N VAL A 97 -8.90 -3.36 -6.64
CA VAL A 97 -8.77 -2.12 -5.87
C VAL A 97 -7.92 -1.11 -6.63
N PRO A 98 -8.18 0.20 -6.47
CA PRO A 98 -7.41 1.21 -7.19
C PRO A 98 -5.99 1.38 -6.63
N ILE A 99 -5.06 1.77 -7.50
CA ILE A 99 -3.77 2.28 -7.11
C ILE A 99 -3.97 3.75 -6.73
N VAL A 100 -3.74 4.08 -5.45
CA VAL A 100 -4.03 5.44 -4.97
C VAL A 100 -2.87 6.39 -5.20
N TYR A 101 -1.64 5.88 -5.22
CA TYR A 101 -0.44 6.66 -5.52
C TYR A 101 0.73 5.69 -5.70
N ARG A 102 1.74 6.09 -6.47
CA ARG A 102 2.99 5.34 -6.59
C ARG A 102 4.11 6.21 -6.08
N ILE A 103 4.94 5.68 -5.19
CA ILE A 103 6.02 6.46 -4.61
C ILE A 103 7.34 5.70 -4.69
N ASP A 104 8.40 6.43 -5.10
CA ASP A 104 9.77 5.91 -4.99
C ASP A 104 10.18 5.88 -3.51
N ILE A 105 10.96 4.89 -3.12
CA ILE A 105 11.44 4.76 -1.74
C ILE A 105 12.28 5.96 -1.28
N MET A 106 12.74 6.77 -2.23
CA MET A 106 13.45 8.02 -1.97
C MET A 106 12.49 9.23 -2.01
N GLY A 107 11.23 9.02 -1.74
CA GLY A 107 10.18 10.01 -1.88
C GLY A 107 10.48 11.37 -1.26
N SER A 108 9.77 12.39 -1.73
CA SER A 108 9.94 13.77 -1.32
C SER A 108 8.83 14.22 -0.37
N GLU A 109 9.03 15.39 0.26
CA GLU A 109 7.97 16.00 1.08
C GLU A 109 6.70 16.24 0.29
N ASP A 110 6.81 16.59 -1.00
CA ASP A 110 5.63 16.77 -1.85
C ASP A 110 4.87 15.47 -2.03
N ASP A 111 5.58 14.33 -2.19
CA ASP A 111 4.95 13.03 -2.25
C ASP A 111 4.18 12.72 -0.96
N TYR A 112 4.81 12.96 0.19
CA TYR A 112 4.17 12.68 1.47
C TYR A 112 2.94 13.55 1.70
N ARG A 113 3.01 14.84 1.36
CA ARG A 113 1.86 15.74 1.47
C ARG A 113 0.73 15.31 0.53
N THR A 114 1.06 14.89 -0.68
CA THR A 114 0.06 14.44 -1.64
C THR A 114 -0.64 13.18 -1.15
N ILE A 115 0.10 12.23 -0.60
CA ILE A 115 -0.48 11.01 -0.04
C ILE A 115 -1.40 11.34 1.14
N ASP A 116 -0.93 12.13 2.09
CA ASP A 116 -1.73 12.49 3.27
C ASP A 116 -3.01 13.23 2.90
N ALA A 117 -2.91 14.19 2.00
CA ALA A 117 -4.08 14.92 1.52
C ALA A 117 -5.06 14.00 0.81
N GLY A 118 -4.56 13.13 -0.07
CA GLY A 118 -5.39 12.17 -0.81
C GLY A 118 -6.07 11.16 0.09
N MET A 119 -5.39 10.65 1.10
CA MET A 119 -5.96 9.71 2.05
C MET A 119 -7.14 10.34 2.80
N THR A 120 -7.00 11.57 3.24
CA THR A 120 -8.08 12.28 3.92
C THR A 120 -9.22 12.61 2.96
N GLN A 121 -8.89 13.13 1.80
CA GLN A 121 -9.87 13.66 0.84
C GLN A 121 -10.68 12.56 0.16
N HIS A 122 -10.07 11.42 -0.13
CA HIS A 122 -10.68 10.35 -0.94
C HIS A 122 -11.06 9.11 -0.13
N TRP A 123 -10.86 9.11 1.18
CA TRP A 123 -11.13 7.94 2.01
C TRP A 123 -12.56 7.42 1.85
N GLN A 124 -13.53 8.31 1.94
CA GLN A 124 -14.94 7.91 1.82
C GLN A 124 -15.23 7.35 0.42
N THR A 125 -14.66 7.95 -0.63
CA THR A 125 -14.83 7.45 -1.99
C THR A 125 -14.28 6.02 -2.13
N LEU A 126 -13.12 5.76 -1.54
CA LEU A 126 -12.52 4.42 -1.57
C LEU A 126 -13.39 3.41 -0.83
N LEU A 127 -13.95 3.79 0.31
CA LEU A 127 -14.89 2.92 1.05
C LEU A 127 -16.12 2.60 0.20
N ASP A 128 -16.69 3.61 -0.44
CA ASP A 128 -17.88 3.44 -1.28
C ASP A 128 -17.61 2.50 -2.47
N MET A 129 -16.46 2.66 -3.10
CA MET A 129 -16.06 1.81 -4.23
C MET A 129 -15.95 0.33 -3.83
N ARG A 130 -15.58 0.05 -2.58
CA ARG A 130 -15.45 -1.31 -2.05
C ARG A 130 -16.72 -1.82 -1.37
N GLY A 131 -17.74 -1.00 -1.24
CA GLY A 131 -18.98 -1.37 -0.54
C GLY A 131 -18.79 -1.51 0.96
N LEU A 132 -17.88 -0.77 1.55
CA LEU A 132 -17.55 -0.84 2.99
C LEU A 132 -18.03 0.38 3.76
N THR A 133 -19.03 1.07 3.26
CA THR A 133 -19.61 2.22 3.96
C THR A 133 -20.60 1.82 5.04
#